data_4a38bfc57a7074c9fc6162197510ae0c
#
_entry.id   4a38bfc57a7074c9fc6162197510ae0c
#
_cell.length_a   1.000
_cell.length_b   1.000
_cell.length_c   1.000
_cell.angle_alpha   90.00
_cell.angle_beta   90.00
_cell.angle_gamma   90.00
#
_symmetry.space_group_name_H-M   'P 1'
#
loop_
_entity.id
_entity.type
_entity.pdbx_description
1 polymer ?
#
loop_
_entity_poly.entity_id
_entity_poly.type
_entity_poly.pdbx_seq_one_letter_code
_entity_poly.pdbx_strand_id
1 'polypeptide(L)'
;SERDNFIRNIASQWGQSDLKAALEWNQTLPEGSAKRNALQRISWQVASTDPKAAADFASTMPVGRERDSFISSIASQWGQSDLTSALAWAEQLPDGRGKQNAMQSLVPQWAQTDPGAALAYAQTLAAGNTQDNILSSIANTLGSADPTKAMEWANRLPAGGAQDAFFSGIASGMAQNSPQDAANFVSKLPAGEVQDRAALSVASSWAYNDPQAAAAWVSAFPDGNTRDNAVQSVLSSWSQNDPASAGKW
;
A
#
# COMPACT_ATOMS: atom_id res chain seq x y z
N SER A 1 -0.48 23.27 17.87
CA SER A 1 -0.43 24.64 18.46
C SER A 1 -0.88 25.67 17.40
N GLU A 2 -1.18 26.91 17.82
CA GLU A 2 -1.48 28.02 16.89
C GLU A 2 -0.35 28.25 15.89
N ARG A 3 0.89 28.11 16.33
CA ARG A 3 2.09 28.17 15.48
C ARG A 3 2.06 27.12 14.36
N ASP A 4 1.66 25.90 14.65
CA ASP A 4 1.59 24.81 13.66
C ASP A 4 0.46 25.06 12.65
N ASN A 5 -0.65 25.67 13.09
CA ASN A 5 -1.73 26.09 12.22
C ASN A 5 -1.30 27.20 11.26
N PHE A 6 -0.55 28.19 11.78
CA PHE A 6 -0.01 29.28 10.99
C PHE A 6 1.00 28.78 9.93
N ILE A 7 1.92 27.91 10.34
CA ILE A 7 2.89 27.25 9.44
C ILE A 7 2.15 26.49 8.32
N ARG A 8 1.10 25.74 8.66
CA ARG A 8 0.30 25.00 7.67
C ARG A 8 -0.39 25.90 6.66
N ASN A 9 -0.95 27.02 7.12
CA ASN A 9 -1.65 27.97 6.24
C ASN A 9 -0.68 28.68 5.28
N ILE A 10 0.48 29.10 5.77
CA ILE A 10 1.54 29.69 4.93
C ILE A 10 2.03 28.66 3.90
N ALA A 11 2.33 27.43 4.33
CA ALA A 11 2.77 26.37 3.45
C ALA A 11 1.77 26.10 2.31
N SER A 12 0.46 26.13 2.61
CA SER A 12 -0.60 25.93 1.62
C SER A 12 -0.71 27.10 0.64
N GLN A 13 -0.63 28.35 1.10
CA GLN A 13 -0.71 29.52 0.24
C GLN A 13 0.54 29.71 -0.64
N TRP A 14 1.71 29.53 -0.05
CA TRP A 14 2.97 29.65 -0.79
C TRP A 14 3.19 28.54 -1.80
N GLY A 15 2.78 27.31 -1.48
CA GLY A 15 2.83 26.20 -2.42
C GLY A 15 2.00 26.43 -3.69
N GLN A 16 1.02 27.35 -3.65
CA GLN A 16 0.23 27.74 -4.82
C GLN A 16 0.84 28.88 -5.63
N SER A 17 1.60 29.79 -4.99
CA SER A 17 2.09 31.01 -5.64
C SER A 17 3.57 30.95 -6.02
N ASP A 18 4.42 30.36 -5.19
CA ASP A 18 5.84 30.17 -5.41
C ASP A 18 6.35 28.92 -4.68
N LEU A 19 6.28 27.83 -5.39
CA LEU A 19 6.69 26.52 -4.91
C LEU A 19 8.13 26.48 -4.42
N LYS A 20 9.05 27.03 -5.22
CA LYS A 20 10.47 27.01 -4.91
C LYS A 20 10.72 27.73 -3.59
N ALA A 21 10.17 28.93 -3.44
CA ALA A 21 10.26 29.69 -2.20
C ALA A 21 9.63 28.97 -1.01
N ALA A 22 8.49 28.29 -1.19
CA ALA A 22 7.85 27.49 -0.14
C ALA A 22 8.72 26.32 0.33
N LEU A 23 9.39 25.64 -0.59
CA LEU A 23 10.28 24.52 -0.28
C LEU A 23 11.59 24.99 0.38
N GLU A 24 12.19 26.07 -0.11
CA GLU A 24 13.35 26.72 0.50
C GLU A 24 13.04 27.18 1.93
N TRP A 25 11.88 27.81 2.12
CA TRP A 25 11.42 28.18 3.46
C TRP A 25 11.22 26.97 4.38
N ASN A 26 10.64 25.87 3.89
CA ASN A 26 10.49 24.67 4.70
C ASN A 26 11.83 24.13 5.20
N GLN A 27 12.90 24.25 4.41
CA GLN A 27 14.25 23.85 4.84
C GLN A 27 14.78 24.69 6.01
N THR A 28 14.31 25.95 6.14
CA THR A 28 14.72 26.82 7.26
C THR A 28 13.97 26.52 8.56
N LEU A 29 12.92 25.72 8.51
CA LEU A 29 12.16 25.36 9.72
C LEU A 29 12.97 24.43 10.62
N PRO A 30 12.86 24.61 11.96
CA PRO A 30 13.45 23.67 12.93
C PRO A 30 12.93 22.24 12.71
N GLU A 31 13.81 21.26 12.91
CA GLU A 31 13.43 19.86 12.86
C GLU A 31 12.25 19.57 13.81
N GLY A 32 11.24 18.86 13.30
CA GLY A 32 10.07 18.55 14.12
C GLY A 32 8.81 18.25 13.30
N SER A 33 7.69 18.08 13.99
CA SER A 33 6.39 17.78 13.36
C SER A 33 5.91 18.91 12.46
N ALA A 34 6.16 20.16 12.80
CA ALA A 34 5.76 21.32 12.02
C ALA A 34 6.43 21.34 10.62
N LYS A 35 7.75 21.10 10.58
CA LYS A 35 8.52 21.01 9.32
C LYS A 35 7.99 19.86 8.45
N ARG A 36 7.80 18.67 9.02
CA ARG A 36 7.28 17.51 8.29
C ARG A 36 5.88 17.76 7.76
N ASN A 37 4.98 18.34 8.56
CA ASN A 37 3.61 18.64 8.16
C ASN A 37 3.55 19.73 7.08
N ALA A 38 4.41 20.73 7.15
CA ALA A 38 4.54 21.76 6.11
C ALA A 38 5.03 21.14 4.80
N LEU A 39 6.10 20.34 4.86
CA LEU A 39 6.63 19.64 3.69
C LEU A 39 5.58 18.72 3.05
N GLN A 40 4.85 17.97 3.84
CA GLN A 40 3.80 17.07 3.34
C GLN A 40 2.70 17.84 2.57
N ARG A 41 2.28 19.01 3.07
CA ARG A 41 1.28 19.84 2.39
C ARG A 41 1.81 20.47 1.11
N ILE A 42 3.03 21.03 1.17
CA ILE A 42 3.68 21.57 -0.02
C ILE A 42 3.84 20.45 -1.06
N SER A 43 4.31 19.27 -0.63
CA SER A 43 4.49 18.09 -1.48
C SER A 43 3.22 17.71 -2.24
N TRP A 44 2.12 17.59 -1.51
CA TRP A 44 0.83 17.23 -2.10
C TRP A 44 0.37 18.28 -3.13
N GLN A 45 0.47 19.55 -2.77
CA GLN A 45 0.03 20.65 -3.64
C GLN A 45 0.85 20.68 -4.94
N VAL A 46 2.17 20.53 -4.82
CA VAL A 46 3.07 20.59 -5.97
C VAL A 46 2.95 19.39 -6.85
N ALA A 47 2.95 18.21 -6.27
CA ALA A 47 2.81 16.98 -7.02
C ALA A 47 1.49 16.95 -7.82
N SER A 48 0.45 17.67 -7.35
CA SER A 48 -0.81 17.79 -8.07
C SER A 48 -0.81 18.86 -9.18
N THR A 49 0.01 19.92 -9.07
CA THR A 49 0.03 21.04 -10.02
C THR A 49 1.20 20.97 -11.01
N ASP A 50 2.39 20.63 -10.53
CA ASP A 50 3.61 20.47 -11.33
C ASP A 50 4.46 19.30 -10.78
N PRO A 51 4.12 18.06 -11.13
CA PRO A 51 4.83 16.88 -10.64
C PRO A 51 6.29 16.83 -11.10
N LYS A 52 6.63 17.47 -12.24
CA LYS A 52 8.02 17.53 -12.72
C LYS A 52 8.87 18.42 -11.83
N ALA A 53 8.37 19.63 -11.50
CA ALA A 53 9.07 20.52 -10.56
C ALA A 53 9.23 19.86 -9.18
N ALA A 54 8.22 19.10 -8.73
CA ALA A 54 8.32 18.31 -7.50
C ALA A 54 9.43 17.25 -7.59
N ALA A 55 9.50 16.54 -8.71
CA ALA A 55 10.52 15.51 -8.96
C ALA A 55 11.94 16.10 -9.01
N ASP A 56 12.11 17.23 -9.69
CA ASP A 56 13.38 17.97 -9.74
C ASP A 56 13.82 18.38 -8.34
N PHE A 57 12.90 18.91 -7.53
CA PHE A 57 13.22 19.27 -6.16
C PHE A 57 13.56 18.04 -5.30
N ALA A 58 12.84 16.93 -5.43
CA ALA A 58 13.17 15.68 -4.74
C ALA A 58 14.60 15.24 -5.00
N SER A 59 15.13 15.49 -6.21
CA SER A 59 16.50 15.15 -6.58
C SER A 59 17.55 15.95 -5.81
N THR A 60 17.22 17.16 -5.37
CA THR A 60 18.10 18.05 -4.59
C THR A 60 18.05 17.78 -3.09
N MET A 61 17.07 17.03 -2.60
CA MET A 61 16.93 16.71 -1.19
C MET A 61 17.99 15.73 -0.71
N PRO A 62 18.49 15.86 0.53
CA PRO A 62 19.35 14.86 1.15
C PRO A 62 18.65 13.49 1.19
N VAL A 63 19.42 12.43 0.95
CA VAL A 63 18.93 11.06 1.08
C VAL A 63 18.44 10.81 2.51
N GLY A 64 17.20 10.34 2.66
CA GLY A 64 16.61 10.09 3.96
C GLY A 64 15.08 9.94 3.92
N ARG A 65 14.49 9.72 5.07
CA ARG A 65 13.04 9.44 5.19
C ARG A 65 12.15 10.55 4.62
N GLU A 66 12.56 11.80 4.76
CA GLU A 66 11.78 12.94 4.25
C GLU A 66 11.75 12.94 2.72
N ARG A 67 12.90 12.73 2.07
CA ARG A 67 12.98 12.56 0.62
C ARG A 67 12.16 11.36 0.15
N ASP A 68 12.28 10.21 0.81
CA ASP A 68 11.55 9.01 0.45
C ASP A 68 10.02 9.21 0.56
N SER A 69 9.58 9.91 1.61
CA SER A 69 8.15 10.26 1.79
C SER A 69 7.67 11.26 0.72
N PHE A 70 8.51 12.22 0.38
CA PHE A 70 8.21 13.19 -0.67
C PHE A 70 8.08 12.50 -2.04
N ILE A 71 9.02 11.62 -2.38
CA ILE A 71 8.98 10.79 -3.60
C ILE A 71 7.68 9.97 -3.67
N SER A 72 7.27 9.33 -2.56
CA SER A 72 6.01 8.56 -2.51
C SER A 72 4.79 9.45 -2.77
N SER A 73 4.77 10.67 -2.22
CA SER A 73 3.68 11.63 -2.45
C SER A 73 3.62 12.08 -3.91
N ILE A 74 4.77 12.36 -4.54
CA ILE A 74 4.85 12.69 -5.97
C ILE A 74 4.31 11.54 -6.81
N ALA A 75 4.80 10.32 -6.57
CA ALA A 75 4.38 9.13 -7.30
C ALA A 75 2.85 8.95 -7.24
N SER A 76 2.28 9.05 -6.03
CA SER A 76 0.85 8.90 -5.82
C SER A 76 0.01 9.95 -6.56
N GLN A 77 0.40 11.23 -6.52
CA GLN A 77 -0.35 12.31 -7.18
C GLN A 77 -0.13 12.31 -8.70
N TRP A 78 1.10 12.14 -9.13
CA TRP A 78 1.42 12.08 -10.56
C TRP A 78 0.79 10.87 -11.22
N GLY A 79 0.81 9.71 -10.55
CA GLY A 79 0.17 8.51 -11.05
C GLY A 79 -1.32 8.68 -11.33
N GLN A 80 -2.04 9.46 -10.51
CA GLN A 80 -3.47 9.74 -10.71
C GLN A 80 -3.75 10.62 -11.94
N SER A 81 -2.84 11.51 -12.30
CA SER A 81 -2.98 12.42 -13.44
C SER A 81 -2.34 11.88 -14.73
N ASP A 82 -1.15 11.27 -14.63
CA ASP A 82 -0.39 10.70 -15.74
C ASP A 82 0.49 9.55 -15.26
N LEU A 83 -0.12 8.37 -15.22
CA LEU A 83 0.54 7.14 -14.76
C LEU A 83 1.79 6.80 -15.59
N THR A 84 1.74 7.02 -16.90
CA THR A 84 2.86 6.68 -17.80
C THR A 84 4.10 7.51 -17.49
N SER A 85 3.93 8.82 -17.34
CA SER A 85 5.04 9.69 -16.97
C SER A 85 5.55 9.44 -15.55
N ALA A 86 4.64 9.14 -14.61
CA ALA A 86 5.01 8.81 -13.23
C ALA A 86 5.83 7.52 -13.15
N LEU A 87 5.48 6.49 -13.90
CA LEU A 87 6.23 5.24 -14.00
C LEU A 87 7.62 5.47 -14.61
N ALA A 88 7.69 6.19 -15.74
CA ALA A 88 8.95 6.50 -16.39
C ALA A 88 9.91 7.30 -15.47
N TRP A 89 9.37 8.20 -14.67
CA TRP A 89 10.15 8.92 -13.67
C TRP A 89 10.60 7.99 -12.53
N ALA A 90 9.70 7.17 -11.99
CA ALA A 90 10.02 6.27 -10.87
C ALA A 90 11.10 5.24 -11.25
N GLU A 91 11.11 4.77 -12.50
CA GLU A 91 12.15 3.86 -13.03
C GLU A 91 13.54 4.52 -13.06
N GLN A 92 13.61 5.82 -13.30
CA GLN A 92 14.86 6.59 -13.35
C GLN A 92 15.41 6.94 -11.95
N LEU A 93 14.63 6.75 -10.89
CA LEU A 93 15.10 6.99 -9.53
C LEU A 93 16.28 6.05 -9.20
N PRO A 94 17.28 6.55 -8.42
CA PRO A 94 18.33 5.69 -7.89
C PRO A 94 17.76 4.52 -7.10
N ASP A 95 18.37 3.35 -7.21
CA ASP A 95 17.97 2.18 -6.44
C ASP A 95 18.02 2.48 -4.94
N GLY A 96 16.93 2.12 -4.24
CA GLY A 96 16.77 2.41 -2.83
C GLY A 96 15.31 2.55 -2.41
N ARG A 97 15.10 2.99 -1.17
CA ARG A 97 13.76 3.13 -0.58
C ARG A 97 12.86 4.09 -1.35
N GLY A 98 13.41 5.21 -1.84
CA GLY A 98 12.64 6.18 -2.62
C GLY A 98 12.01 5.55 -3.85
N LYS A 99 12.79 4.82 -4.65
CA LYS A 99 12.29 4.09 -5.83
C LYS A 99 11.26 3.03 -5.45
N GLN A 100 11.56 2.24 -4.41
CA GLN A 100 10.64 1.22 -3.92
C GLN A 100 9.29 1.82 -3.51
N ASN A 101 9.31 2.91 -2.73
CA ASN A 101 8.11 3.60 -2.29
C ASN A 101 7.32 4.20 -3.46
N ALA A 102 8.03 4.81 -4.45
CA ALA A 102 7.38 5.33 -5.65
C ALA A 102 6.65 4.22 -6.41
N MET A 103 7.34 3.11 -6.68
CA MET A 103 6.74 1.98 -7.39
C MET A 103 5.58 1.36 -6.62
N GLN A 104 5.70 1.18 -5.30
CA GLN A 104 4.59 0.71 -4.45
C GLN A 104 3.37 1.62 -4.51
N SER A 105 3.56 2.93 -4.63
CA SER A 105 2.46 3.89 -4.77
C SER A 105 1.77 3.83 -6.13
N LEU A 106 2.51 3.47 -7.20
CA LEU A 106 2.00 3.42 -8.57
C LEU A 106 1.39 2.07 -8.94
N VAL A 107 1.89 0.98 -8.35
CA VAL A 107 1.52 -0.40 -8.70
C VAL A 107 0.01 -0.67 -8.66
N PRO A 108 -0.78 -0.23 -7.66
CA PRO A 108 -2.22 -0.49 -7.64
C PRO A 108 -2.94 0.07 -8.85
N GLN A 109 -2.60 1.28 -9.27
CA GLN A 109 -3.20 1.92 -10.44
C GLN A 109 -2.67 1.28 -11.74
N TRP A 110 -1.40 0.94 -11.78
CA TRP A 110 -0.81 0.22 -12.92
C TRP A 110 -1.48 -1.14 -13.11
N ALA A 111 -1.73 -1.89 -12.04
CA ALA A 111 -2.43 -3.17 -12.09
C ALA A 111 -3.87 -3.06 -12.60
N GLN A 112 -4.54 -1.92 -12.37
CA GLN A 112 -5.89 -1.66 -12.92
C GLN A 112 -5.86 -1.38 -14.42
N THR A 113 -4.85 -0.68 -14.90
CA THR A 113 -4.77 -0.24 -16.31
C THR A 113 -4.05 -1.25 -17.20
N ASP A 114 -2.95 -1.81 -16.74
CA ASP A 114 -2.15 -2.83 -17.44
C ASP A 114 -1.55 -3.84 -16.44
N PRO A 115 -2.34 -4.84 -16.03
CA PRO A 115 -1.88 -5.87 -15.09
C PRO A 115 -0.72 -6.69 -15.66
N GLY A 116 -0.64 -6.85 -16.98
CA GLY A 116 0.44 -7.58 -17.63
C GLY A 116 1.79 -6.89 -17.45
N ALA A 117 1.85 -5.59 -17.71
CA ALA A 117 3.07 -4.80 -17.51
C ALA A 117 3.45 -4.69 -16.03
N ALA A 118 2.48 -4.50 -15.13
CA ALA A 118 2.72 -4.48 -13.69
C ALA A 118 3.34 -5.81 -13.19
N LEU A 119 2.83 -6.95 -13.66
CA LEU A 119 3.37 -8.27 -13.33
C LEU A 119 4.75 -8.50 -13.94
N ALA A 120 4.96 -8.09 -15.20
CA ALA A 120 6.28 -8.16 -15.82
C ALA A 120 7.33 -7.39 -15.02
N TYR A 121 6.99 -6.19 -14.55
CA TYR A 121 7.86 -5.43 -13.65
C TYR A 121 8.15 -6.18 -12.35
N ALA A 122 7.11 -6.71 -11.69
CA ALA A 122 7.31 -7.46 -10.44
C ALA A 122 8.26 -8.66 -10.62
N GLN A 123 8.23 -9.31 -11.78
CA GLN A 123 9.12 -10.43 -12.11
C GLN A 123 10.58 -10.01 -12.37
N THR A 124 10.85 -8.74 -12.67
CA THR A 124 12.23 -8.24 -12.77
C THR A 124 12.90 -8.02 -11.43
N LEU A 125 12.13 -7.95 -10.35
CA LEU A 125 12.64 -7.75 -9.00
C LEU A 125 13.30 -9.03 -8.48
N ALA A 126 14.34 -8.85 -7.66
CA ALA A 126 14.94 -9.98 -6.95
C ALA A 126 13.91 -10.63 -6.02
N ALA A 127 13.93 -11.97 -5.96
CA ALA A 127 13.07 -12.72 -5.07
C ALA A 127 13.23 -12.26 -3.60
N GLY A 128 12.13 -12.07 -2.91
CA GLY A 128 12.09 -11.62 -1.53
C GLY A 128 10.94 -10.65 -1.24
N ASN A 129 10.95 -10.08 -0.05
CA ASN A 129 9.84 -9.29 0.49
C ASN A 129 9.37 -8.15 -0.44
N THR A 130 10.27 -7.50 -1.18
CA THR A 130 9.88 -6.40 -2.10
C THR A 130 9.06 -6.94 -3.25
N GLN A 131 9.50 -8.02 -3.89
CA GLN A 131 8.76 -8.68 -4.98
C GLN A 131 7.42 -9.20 -4.47
N ASP A 132 7.41 -9.90 -3.33
CA ASP A 132 6.20 -10.47 -2.73
C ASP A 132 5.16 -9.38 -2.41
N ASN A 133 5.59 -8.24 -1.85
CA ASN A 133 4.71 -7.11 -1.55
C ASN A 133 4.10 -6.50 -2.82
N ILE A 134 4.90 -6.34 -3.87
CA ILE A 134 4.42 -5.82 -5.16
C ILE A 134 3.43 -6.79 -5.79
N LEU A 135 3.75 -8.09 -5.83
CA LEU A 135 2.86 -9.13 -6.34
C LEU A 135 1.55 -9.21 -5.55
N SER A 136 1.63 -9.17 -4.22
CA SER A 136 0.45 -9.14 -3.36
C SER A 136 -0.41 -7.90 -3.59
N SER A 137 0.20 -6.73 -3.81
CA SER A 137 -0.53 -5.49 -4.12
C SER A 137 -1.26 -5.55 -5.47
N ILE A 138 -0.58 -6.06 -6.52
CA ILE A 138 -1.21 -6.31 -7.84
C ILE A 138 -2.38 -7.28 -7.68
N ALA A 139 -2.15 -8.39 -7.01
CA ALA A 139 -3.15 -9.43 -6.79
C ALA A 139 -4.35 -8.94 -5.97
N ASN A 140 -4.11 -8.09 -4.96
CA ASN A 140 -5.18 -7.47 -4.17
C ASN A 140 -6.08 -6.60 -5.07
N THR A 141 -5.47 -5.77 -5.91
CA THR A 141 -6.20 -4.91 -6.85
C THR A 141 -7.02 -5.75 -7.83
N LEU A 142 -6.42 -6.79 -8.42
CA LEU A 142 -7.10 -7.67 -9.36
C LEU A 142 -8.16 -8.54 -8.68
N GLY A 143 -7.88 -9.02 -7.48
CA GLY A 143 -8.80 -9.84 -6.68
C GLY A 143 -10.06 -9.10 -6.26
N SER A 144 -9.97 -7.79 -6.01
CA SER A 144 -11.14 -6.96 -5.73
C SER A 144 -11.94 -6.61 -6.98
N ALA A 145 -11.30 -6.51 -8.15
CA ALA A 145 -11.94 -6.13 -9.41
C ALA A 145 -12.52 -7.33 -10.18
N ASP A 146 -11.73 -8.39 -10.37
CA ASP A 146 -12.10 -9.60 -11.11
C ASP A 146 -11.28 -10.80 -10.60
N PRO A 147 -11.79 -11.51 -9.58
CA PRO A 147 -11.09 -12.66 -9.00
C PRO A 147 -10.77 -13.78 -10.01
N THR A 148 -11.61 -13.95 -11.03
CA THR A 148 -11.41 -14.99 -12.04
C THR A 148 -10.19 -14.70 -12.89
N LYS A 149 -10.05 -13.47 -13.39
CA LYS A 149 -8.85 -13.04 -14.10
C LYS A 149 -7.62 -13.04 -13.21
N ALA A 150 -7.75 -12.64 -11.94
CA ALA A 150 -6.65 -12.70 -11.00
C ALA A 150 -6.12 -14.13 -10.85
N MET A 151 -6.99 -15.13 -10.82
CA MET A 151 -6.59 -16.55 -10.79
C MET A 151 -5.87 -16.99 -12.06
N GLU A 152 -6.27 -16.52 -13.23
CA GLU A 152 -5.56 -16.82 -14.48
C GLU A 152 -4.11 -16.32 -14.44
N TRP A 153 -3.88 -15.13 -13.86
CA TRP A 153 -2.53 -14.60 -13.65
C TRP A 153 -1.76 -15.39 -12.60
N ALA A 154 -2.38 -15.76 -11.47
CA ALA A 154 -1.75 -16.59 -10.45
C ALA A 154 -1.21 -17.90 -11.01
N ASN A 155 -1.98 -18.56 -11.88
CA ASN A 155 -1.61 -19.84 -12.48
C ASN A 155 -0.47 -19.73 -13.53
N ARG A 156 -0.13 -18.52 -13.98
CA ARG A 156 1.02 -18.27 -14.87
C ARG A 156 2.32 -18.01 -14.10
N LEU A 157 2.23 -17.73 -12.81
CA LEU A 157 3.41 -17.52 -11.98
C LEU A 157 4.08 -18.86 -11.65
N PRO A 158 5.40 -18.91 -11.54
CA PRO A 158 6.10 -20.09 -11.05
C PRO A 158 5.63 -20.44 -9.64
N ALA A 159 5.50 -21.75 -9.37
CA ALA A 159 5.17 -22.22 -8.02
C ALA A 159 6.24 -21.77 -7.01
N GLY A 160 5.81 -21.31 -5.84
CA GLY A 160 6.66 -20.81 -4.77
C GLY A 160 6.21 -19.48 -4.19
N GLY A 161 7.08 -18.79 -3.47
CA GLY A 161 6.77 -17.60 -2.69
C GLY A 161 6.04 -16.49 -3.48
N ALA A 162 6.43 -16.26 -4.74
CA ALA A 162 5.77 -15.28 -5.62
C ALA A 162 4.31 -15.63 -5.91
N GLN A 163 4.03 -16.90 -6.24
CA GLN A 163 2.67 -17.38 -6.45
C GLN A 163 1.85 -17.36 -5.16
N ASP A 164 2.46 -17.75 -4.04
CA ASP A 164 1.82 -17.73 -2.72
C ASP A 164 1.45 -16.32 -2.28
N ALA A 165 2.34 -15.35 -2.50
CA ALA A 165 2.06 -13.94 -2.25
C ALA A 165 0.90 -13.43 -3.11
N PHE A 166 0.83 -13.90 -4.36
CA PHE A 166 -0.25 -13.55 -5.28
C PHE A 166 -1.60 -14.13 -4.83
N PHE A 167 -1.67 -15.40 -4.43
CA PHE A 167 -2.89 -16.00 -3.86
C PHE A 167 -3.35 -15.27 -2.61
N SER A 168 -2.43 -14.91 -1.73
CA SER A 168 -2.75 -14.13 -0.52
C SER A 168 -3.31 -12.74 -0.87
N GLY A 169 -2.77 -12.09 -1.89
CA GLY A 169 -3.26 -10.82 -2.40
C GLY A 169 -4.67 -10.94 -2.99
N ILE A 170 -4.94 -11.97 -3.82
CA ILE A 170 -6.29 -12.25 -4.35
C ILE A 170 -7.28 -12.40 -3.20
N ALA A 171 -6.97 -13.25 -2.22
CA ALA A 171 -7.82 -13.50 -1.08
C ALA A 171 -8.14 -12.21 -0.29
N SER A 172 -7.12 -11.37 -0.08
CA SER A 172 -7.29 -10.06 0.58
C SER A 172 -8.16 -9.11 -0.23
N GLY A 173 -7.98 -9.04 -1.55
CA GLY A 173 -8.80 -8.21 -2.45
C GLY A 173 -10.25 -8.64 -2.48
N MET A 174 -10.51 -9.95 -2.60
CA MET A 174 -11.87 -10.51 -2.52
C MET A 174 -12.55 -10.18 -1.19
N ALA A 175 -11.80 -10.24 -0.08
CA ALA A 175 -12.35 -10.02 1.26
C ALA A 175 -12.85 -8.58 1.49
N GLN A 176 -12.40 -7.61 0.68
CA GLN A 176 -12.90 -6.23 0.76
C GLN A 176 -14.35 -6.11 0.30
N ASN A 177 -14.76 -6.91 -0.70
CA ASN A 177 -16.08 -6.85 -1.30
C ASN A 177 -16.98 -8.01 -0.85
N SER A 178 -16.42 -9.20 -0.70
CA SER A 178 -17.14 -10.44 -0.40
C SER A 178 -16.32 -11.37 0.47
N PRO A 179 -16.26 -11.15 1.80
CA PRO A 179 -15.46 -11.96 2.71
C PRO A 179 -15.80 -13.45 2.68
N GLN A 180 -17.09 -13.80 2.48
CA GLN A 180 -17.53 -15.19 2.36
C GLN A 180 -16.95 -15.87 1.12
N ASP A 181 -16.91 -15.16 -0.02
CA ASP A 181 -16.31 -15.71 -1.25
C ASP A 181 -14.81 -15.84 -1.11
N ALA A 182 -14.17 -14.89 -0.41
CA ALA A 182 -12.76 -14.98 -0.07
C ALA A 182 -12.47 -16.22 0.83
N ALA A 183 -13.30 -16.47 1.84
CA ALA A 183 -13.19 -17.66 2.68
C ALA A 183 -13.37 -18.96 1.87
N ASN A 184 -14.35 -18.99 0.96
CA ASN A 184 -14.55 -20.11 0.03
C ASN A 184 -13.39 -20.28 -0.94
N PHE A 185 -12.76 -19.20 -1.37
CA PHE A 185 -11.55 -19.24 -2.19
C PHE A 185 -10.39 -19.87 -1.42
N VAL A 186 -10.12 -19.40 -0.19
CA VAL A 186 -9.06 -19.92 0.67
C VAL A 186 -9.23 -21.42 0.92
N SER A 187 -10.45 -21.91 1.14
CA SER A 187 -10.69 -23.34 1.38
C SER A 187 -10.34 -24.25 0.19
N LYS A 188 -10.21 -23.68 -1.01
CA LYS A 188 -9.85 -24.40 -2.25
C LYS A 188 -8.36 -24.34 -2.57
N LEU A 189 -7.59 -23.51 -1.87
CA LEU A 189 -6.13 -23.45 -2.02
C LEU A 189 -5.49 -24.73 -1.51
N PRO A 190 -4.32 -25.11 -2.05
CA PRO A 190 -3.55 -26.22 -1.49
C PRO A 190 -3.31 -26.05 0.01
N ALA A 191 -3.53 -27.11 0.78
CA ALA A 191 -3.29 -27.08 2.21
C ALA A 191 -1.81 -26.83 2.52
N GLY A 192 -1.54 -25.98 3.52
CA GLY A 192 -0.20 -25.60 3.94
C GLY A 192 -0.01 -24.08 3.96
N GLU A 193 1.24 -23.64 3.84
CA GLU A 193 1.63 -22.24 4.06
C GLU A 193 0.87 -21.22 3.20
N VAL A 194 0.56 -21.57 1.94
CA VAL A 194 -0.20 -20.68 1.04
C VAL A 194 -1.63 -20.47 1.54
N GLN A 195 -2.31 -21.55 1.95
CA GLN A 195 -3.66 -21.49 2.48
C GLN A 195 -3.69 -20.72 3.81
N ASP A 196 -2.73 -20.99 4.69
CA ASP A 196 -2.60 -20.32 5.98
C ASP A 196 -2.39 -18.81 5.81
N ARG A 197 -1.49 -18.40 4.91
CA ARG A 197 -1.22 -17.00 4.62
C ARG A 197 -2.43 -16.29 4.03
N ALA A 198 -3.13 -16.93 3.10
CA ALA A 198 -4.35 -16.40 2.52
C ALA A 198 -5.47 -16.28 3.56
N ALA A 199 -5.61 -17.26 4.46
CA ALA A 199 -6.57 -17.23 5.56
C ALA A 199 -6.32 -16.05 6.50
N LEU A 200 -5.06 -15.79 6.87
CA LEU A 200 -4.67 -14.64 7.68
C LEU A 200 -4.99 -13.31 6.99
N SER A 201 -4.76 -13.22 5.68
CA SER A 201 -5.09 -12.02 4.88
C SER A 201 -6.58 -11.75 4.87
N VAL A 202 -7.42 -12.78 4.67
CA VAL A 202 -8.88 -12.66 4.73
C VAL A 202 -9.35 -12.27 6.12
N ALA A 203 -8.84 -12.94 7.17
CA ALA A 203 -9.21 -12.64 8.56
C ALA A 203 -8.95 -11.17 8.92
N SER A 204 -7.78 -10.66 8.54
CA SER A 204 -7.39 -9.26 8.78
C SER A 204 -8.30 -8.27 8.03
N SER A 205 -8.57 -8.51 6.75
CA SER A 205 -9.40 -7.64 5.92
C SER A 205 -10.87 -7.68 6.36
N TRP A 206 -11.38 -8.85 6.70
CA TRP A 206 -12.75 -9.03 7.19
C TRP A 206 -12.96 -8.39 8.55
N ALA A 207 -12.02 -8.56 9.47
CA ALA A 207 -12.11 -8.01 10.82
C ALA A 207 -12.16 -6.46 10.86
N TYR A 208 -11.69 -5.79 9.84
CA TYR A 208 -11.79 -4.34 9.72
C TYR A 208 -13.25 -3.88 9.55
N ASN A 209 -14.04 -4.62 8.75
CA ASN A 209 -15.42 -4.27 8.41
C ASN A 209 -16.45 -4.95 9.32
N ASP A 210 -16.26 -6.25 9.62
CA ASP A 210 -17.15 -7.07 10.44
C ASP A 210 -16.32 -8.02 11.31
N PRO A 211 -15.80 -7.53 12.46
CA PRO A 211 -14.95 -8.33 13.32
C PRO A 211 -15.67 -9.53 13.95
N GLN A 212 -17.01 -9.45 14.15
CA GLN A 212 -17.77 -10.55 14.73
C GLN A 212 -17.89 -11.73 13.76
N ALA A 213 -18.18 -11.45 12.48
CA ALA A 213 -18.23 -12.50 11.46
C ALA A 213 -16.83 -13.09 11.20
N ALA A 214 -15.78 -12.25 11.18
CA ALA A 214 -14.40 -12.72 11.08
C ALA A 214 -14.02 -13.62 12.26
N ALA A 215 -14.39 -13.24 13.48
CA ALA A 215 -14.18 -14.02 14.69
C ALA A 215 -14.87 -15.38 14.64
N ALA A 216 -16.12 -15.43 14.19
CA ALA A 216 -16.85 -16.68 13.99
C ALA A 216 -16.16 -17.60 12.96
N TRP A 217 -15.69 -17.02 11.86
CA TRP A 217 -14.97 -17.77 10.82
C TRP A 217 -13.65 -18.36 11.32
N VAL A 218 -12.78 -17.58 11.98
CA VAL A 218 -11.49 -18.07 12.47
C VAL A 218 -11.65 -19.06 13.63
N SER A 219 -12.73 -18.96 14.40
CA SER A 219 -13.03 -19.93 15.47
C SER A 219 -13.32 -21.33 14.94
N ALA A 220 -13.73 -21.45 13.68
CA ALA A 220 -13.97 -22.74 13.01
C ALA A 220 -12.68 -23.39 12.46
N PHE A 221 -11.53 -22.74 12.55
CA PHE A 221 -10.26 -23.32 12.10
C PHE A 221 -9.82 -24.45 13.02
N PRO A 222 -9.11 -25.47 12.51
CA PRO A 222 -8.46 -26.47 13.33
C PRO A 222 -7.49 -25.81 14.32
N ASP A 223 -7.32 -26.44 15.48
CA ASP A 223 -6.33 -25.99 16.46
C ASP A 223 -4.93 -25.99 15.87
N GLY A 224 -4.20 -24.88 16.08
CA GLY A 224 -2.85 -24.71 15.57
C GLY A 224 -2.48 -23.25 15.33
N ASN A 225 -1.24 -23.05 14.88
CA ASN A 225 -0.65 -21.72 14.71
C ASN A 225 -1.47 -20.81 13.78
N THR A 226 -2.07 -21.34 12.72
CA THR A 226 -2.88 -20.56 11.78
C THR A 226 -4.10 -19.97 12.47
N ARG A 227 -4.82 -20.78 13.27
CA ARG A 227 -5.95 -20.31 14.08
C ARG A 227 -5.51 -19.24 15.09
N ASP A 228 -4.43 -19.51 15.84
CA ASP A 228 -3.94 -18.60 16.87
C ASP A 228 -3.55 -17.24 16.27
N ASN A 229 -2.84 -17.26 15.16
CA ASN A 229 -2.45 -16.04 14.43
C ASN A 229 -3.67 -15.30 13.86
N ALA A 230 -4.65 -16.01 13.30
CA ALA A 230 -5.87 -15.42 12.77
C ALA A 230 -6.72 -14.79 13.88
N VAL A 231 -6.89 -15.47 15.02
CA VAL A 231 -7.55 -14.96 16.22
C VAL A 231 -6.85 -13.70 16.72
N GLN A 232 -5.52 -13.72 16.83
CA GLN A 232 -4.75 -12.54 17.25
C GLN A 232 -4.94 -11.37 16.28
N SER A 233 -4.95 -11.63 14.97
CA SER A 233 -5.16 -10.60 13.95
C SER A 233 -6.55 -9.97 14.06
N VAL A 234 -7.59 -10.79 14.21
CA VAL A 234 -8.97 -10.32 14.40
C VAL A 234 -9.09 -9.50 15.68
N LEU A 235 -8.58 -10.00 16.80
CA LEU A 235 -8.58 -9.28 18.08
C LEU A 235 -7.86 -7.94 18.01
N SER A 236 -6.72 -7.89 17.34
CA SER A 236 -5.94 -6.66 17.16
C SER A 236 -6.73 -5.60 16.40
N SER A 237 -7.41 -5.98 15.32
CA SER A 237 -8.26 -5.07 14.53
C SER A 237 -9.52 -4.67 15.29
N TRP A 238 -10.18 -5.62 15.95
CA TRP A 238 -11.42 -5.39 16.69
C TRP A 238 -11.19 -4.48 17.89
N SER A 239 -10.14 -4.70 18.66
CA SER A 239 -9.83 -3.92 19.85
C SER A 239 -9.53 -2.44 19.58
N GLN A 240 -9.13 -2.09 18.35
CA GLN A 240 -8.91 -0.70 17.95
C GLN A 240 -10.24 0.06 17.78
N ASN A 241 -11.31 -0.64 17.37
CA ASN A 241 -12.61 -0.04 17.08
C ASN A 241 -13.62 -0.25 18.21
N ASP A 242 -13.65 -1.43 18.83
CA ASP A 242 -14.55 -1.79 19.94
C ASP A 242 -13.85 -2.73 20.94
N PRO A 243 -13.03 -2.16 21.85
CA PRO A 243 -12.30 -2.96 22.84
C PRO A 243 -13.23 -3.69 23.83
N ALA A 244 -14.44 -3.17 24.05
CA ALA A 244 -15.37 -3.77 25.00
C ALA A 244 -15.97 -5.08 24.46
N SER A 245 -16.29 -5.15 23.17
CA SER A 245 -16.79 -6.36 22.53
C SER A 245 -15.67 -7.36 22.26
N ALA A 246 -14.48 -6.88 21.86
CA ALA A 246 -13.32 -7.72 21.67
C ALA A 246 -12.87 -8.43 22.96
N GLY A 247 -12.98 -7.74 24.11
CA GLY A 247 -12.62 -8.32 25.41
C GLY A 247 -13.63 -9.33 25.98
N LYS A 248 -14.82 -9.44 25.37
CA LYS A 248 -15.84 -10.43 25.75
C LYS A 248 -15.76 -11.71 24.93
N TRP A 249 -15.17 -11.64 23.73
CA TRP A 249 -14.98 -12.77 22.82
C TRP A 249 -13.73 -13.58 23.19
#